data_0da5973b4796321a738255eb37c10a87
#
_entry.id   0da5973b4796321a738255eb37c10a87
#
_cell.length_a   1.000
_cell.length_b   1.000
_cell.length_c   1.000
_cell.angle_alpha   90.00
_cell.angle_beta   90.00
_cell.angle_gamma   90.00
#
_symmetry.space_group_name_H-M   'P 1'
#
loop_
_entity.id
_entity.type
_entity.pdbx_description
1 polymer ?
#
loop_
_entity_poly.entity_id
_entity_poly.type
_entity_poly.pdbx_seq_one_letter_code
_entity_poly.pdbx_strand_id
1 'polypeptide(L)'
;KTEKINGADAFSVDYAEGGDKTMVLINGTIYKLNLDGNKVDPVNIVHTFRRNLSGEFTQMFKEAWAHLQENFYDEKFHGIDWLATRKRYEAFVSHVNTRGDLRTLLADMLGELNSSHLGFNSFGDEENVQLSNRTMETGI
;
A
#
# COMPACT_ATOMS: atom_id res chain seq x y z
N LYS A 1 -27.81 28.69 -6.38
CA LYS A 1 -27.89 28.63 -4.91
C LYS A 1 -26.91 27.61 -4.42
N THR A 2 -26.00 27.94 -3.50
CA THR A 2 -25.07 27.02 -2.88
C THR A 2 -25.62 26.60 -1.52
N GLU A 3 -25.70 25.31 -1.25
CA GLU A 3 -26.19 24.77 0.02
C GLU A 3 -25.13 23.90 0.68
N LYS A 4 -25.04 23.96 2.00
CA LYS A 4 -24.11 23.14 2.77
C LYS A 4 -24.69 21.74 2.89
N ILE A 5 -23.86 20.73 2.60
CA ILE A 5 -24.15 19.32 2.85
C ILE A 5 -23.59 18.95 4.23
N ASN A 6 -24.39 18.28 5.04
CA ASN A 6 -24.05 17.84 6.38
C ASN A 6 -23.76 16.34 6.40
N GLY A 7 -22.96 15.89 7.36
CA GLY A 7 -22.70 14.47 7.62
C GLY A 7 -21.23 14.03 7.46
N ALA A 8 -20.39 14.84 6.81
CA ALA A 8 -18.96 14.59 6.77
C ALA A 8 -18.20 15.89 6.50
N ASP A 9 -17.01 16.01 7.10
CA ASP A 9 -16.03 17.02 6.74
C ASP A 9 -15.12 16.44 5.66
N ALA A 10 -14.92 17.18 4.56
CA ALA A 10 -14.24 16.68 3.38
C ALA A 10 -13.00 17.53 3.05
N PHE A 11 -11.87 16.88 2.81
CA PHE A 11 -10.72 17.46 2.14
C PHE A 11 -10.56 16.93 0.69
N SER A 12 -11.21 15.82 0.35
CA SER A 12 -11.35 15.35 -1.03
C SER A 12 -12.74 14.79 -1.27
N VAL A 13 -13.32 15.07 -2.43
CA VAL A 13 -14.64 14.57 -2.81
C VAL A 13 -14.65 14.20 -4.28
N ASP A 14 -15.03 12.97 -4.56
CA ASP A 14 -15.39 12.50 -5.90
C ASP A 14 -16.84 12.04 -5.88
N TYR A 15 -17.52 12.14 -7.02
CA TYR A 15 -18.90 11.68 -7.09
C TYR A 15 -19.16 10.79 -8.31
N ALA A 16 -20.14 9.91 -8.19
CA ALA A 16 -20.65 9.10 -9.28
C ALA A 16 -22.18 9.04 -9.24
N GLU A 17 -22.77 9.20 -10.40
CA GLU A 17 -24.20 8.99 -10.59
C GLU A 17 -24.44 7.60 -11.16
N GLY A 18 -25.42 6.89 -10.60
CA GLY A 18 -25.80 5.57 -11.05
C GLY A 18 -27.24 5.25 -10.69
N GLY A 19 -28.13 5.14 -11.69
CA GLY A 19 -29.54 4.90 -11.46
C GLY A 19 -30.19 6.00 -10.62
N ASP A 20 -30.95 5.59 -9.61
CA ASP A 20 -31.68 6.52 -8.74
C ASP A 20 -30.85 7.04 -7.55
N LYS A 21 -29.55 6.84 -7.56
CA LYS A 21 -28.69 7.14 -6.40
C LYS A 21 -27.43 7.86 -6.83
N THR A 22 -27.14 8.95 -6.15
CA THR A 22 -25.87 9.64 -6.24
C THR A 22 -24.98 9.19 -5.10
N MET A 23 -23.78 8.72 -5.44
CA MET A 23 -22.77 8.32 -4.48
C MET A 23 -21.63 9.34 -4.49
N VAL A 24 -21.07 9.58 -3.31
CA VAL A 24 -19.90 10.44 -3.14
C VAL A 24 -18.83 9.69 -2.37
N LEU A 25 -17.59 9.83 -2.81
CA LEU A 25 -16.42 9.37 -2.08
C LEU A 25 -15.85 10.57 -1.33
N ILE A 26 -15.84 10.51 -0.01
CA ILE A 26 -15.33 11.57 0.85
C ILE A 26 -14.21 10.98 1.70
N ASN A 27 -12.99 11.45 1.52
CA ASN A 27 -11.83 11.00 2.30
C ASN A 27 -11.67 9.45 2.31
N GLY A 28 -11.94 8.80 1.16
CA GLY A 28 -11.84 7.35 1.03
C GLY A 28 -13.06 6.56 1.54
N THR A 29 -14.09 7.23 2.05
CA THR A 29 -15.33 6.58 2.50
C THR A 29 -16.48 6.85 1.53
N ILE A 30 -17.24 5.82 1.18
CA ILE A 30 -18.39 5.94 0.29
C ILE A 30 -19.61 6.37 1.09
N TYR A 31 -20.27 7.39 0.59
CA TYR A 31 -21.54 7.91 1.13
C TYR A 31 -22.62 7.94 0.05
N LYS A 32 -23.85 7.80 0.48
CA LYS A 32 -25.02 8.10 -0.33
C LYS A 32 -25.39 9.57 -0.13
N LEU A 33 -25.44 10.34 -1.22
CA LEU A 33 -25.86 11.74 -1.20
C LEU A 33 -27.38 11.82 -1.23
N ASN A 34 -27.95 12.54 -0.28
CA ASN A 34 -29.35 12.90 -0.23
C ASN A 34 -29.48 14.42 -0.45
N LEU A 35 -29.88 14.80 -1.65
CA LEU A 35 -30.00 16.22 -2.03
C LEU A 35 -31.19 16.89 -1.36
N ASP A 36 -32.32 16.16 -1.14
CA ASP A 36 -33.50 16.73 -0.52
C ASP A 36 -33.26 17.09 0.96
N GLY A 37 -32.42 16.29 1.62
CA GLY A 37 -32.04 16.51 3.02
C GLY A 37 -30.70 17.25 3.21
N ASN A 38 -30.00 17.61 2.15
CA ASN A 38 -28.69 18.23 2.19
C ASN A 38 -27.71 17.47 3.11
N LYS A 39 -27.68 16.15 3.01
CA LYS A 39 -26.84 15.31 3.86
C LYS A 39 -26.22 14.14 3.09
N VAL A 40 -25.14 13.61 3.66
CA VAL A 40 -24.56 12.33 3.25
C VAL A 40 -24.73 11.30 4.36
N ASP A 41 -25.07 10.09 3.96
CA ASP A 41 -25.20 8.93 4.85
C ASP A 41 -24.09 7.92 4.48
N PRO A 42 -23.27 7.46 5.43
CA PRO A 42 -22.20 6.52 5.12
C PRO A 42 -22.77 5.18 4.64
N VAL A 43 -22.13 4.63 3.61
CA VAL A 43 -22.42 3.27 3.15
C VAL A 43 -21.55 2.31 3.96
N ASN A 44 -22.19 1.55 4.83
CA ASN A 44 -21.48 0.53 5.61
C ASN A 44 -21.16 -0.67 4.70
N ILE A 45 -19.91 -0.81 4.31
CA ILE A 45 -19.41 -1.94 3.54
C ILE A 45 -18.65 -2.85 4.50
N VAL A 46 -19.26 -3.97 4.82
CA VAL A 46 -18.60 -5.03 5.60
C VAL A 46 -18.24 -6.15 4.64
N HIS A 47 -16.97 -6.34 4.40
CA HIS A 47 -16.48 -7.41 3.57
C HIS A 47 -15.27 -8.08 4.21
N THR A 48 -15.28 -9.40 4.23
CA THR A 48 -14.14 -10.19 4.69
C THR A 48 -13.46 -10.84 3.48
N PHE A 49 -12.19 -10.60 3.33
CA PHE A 49 -11.40 -11.23 2.28
C PHE A 49 -10.12 -11.83 2.88
N ARG A 50 -9.58 -12.81 2.18
CA ARG A 50 -8.30 -13.41 2.54
C ARG A 50 -7.21 -12.80 1.67
N ARG A 51 -6.12 -12.39 2.30
CA ARG A 51 -4.92 -11.91 1.61
C ARG A 51 -3.85 -13.00 1.61
N ASN A 52 -3.15 -13.11 0.49
CA ASN A 52 -1.94 -13.92 0.40
C ASN A 52 -0.73 -12.99 0.50
N LEU A 53 -0.26 -12.73 1.71
CA LEU A 53 0.83 -11.79 1.96
C LEU A 53 2.13 -12.20 1.26
N SER A 54 2.45 -13.49 1.20
CA SER A 54 3.64 -13.98 0.49
C SER A 54 3.57 -13.67 -1.00
N GLY A 55 2.40 -13.84 -1.61
CA GLY A 55 2.16 -13.46 -3.01
C GLY A 55 2.26 -11.95 -3.21
N GLU A 56 1.69 -11.16 -2.30
CA GLU A 56 1.82 -9.70 -2.31
C GLU A 56 3.28 -9.24 -2.22
N PHE A 57 4.03 -9.77 -1.26
CA PHE A 57 5.44 -9.38 -1.07
C PHE A 57 6.28 -9.74 -2.30
N THR A 58 6.01 -10.89 -2.91
CA THR A 58 6.64 -11.27 -4.18
C THR A 58 6.32 -10.28 -5.29
N GLN A 59 5.07 -9.85 -5.40
CA GLN A 59 4.66 -8.87 -6.39
C GLN A 59 5.29 -7.50 -6.13
N MET A 60 5.26 -7.05 -4.88
CA MET A 60 5.86 -5.76 -4.49
C MET A 60 7.36 -5.72 -4.77
N PHE A 61 8.08 -6.81 -4.53
CA PHE A 61 9.51 -6.92 -4.89
C PHE A 61 9.72 -6.73 -6.39
N LYS A 62 8.93 -7.44 -7.21
CA LYS A 62 9.03 -7.36 -8.68
C LYS A 62 8.71 -5.97 -9.21
N GLU A 63 7.67 -5.34 -8.66
CA GLU A 63 7.27 -3.99 -9.06
C GLU A 63 8.32 -2.95 -8.67
N ALA A 64 8.87 -3.03 -7.45
CA ALA A 64 9.92 -2.12 -7.02
C ALA A 64 11.16 -2.22 -7.91
N TRP A 65 11.57 -3.45 -8.25
CA TRP A 65 12.69 -3.66 -9.16
C TRP A 65 12.39 -3.13 -10.57
N ALA A 66 11.21 -3.46 -11.14
CA ALA A 66 10.82 -3.05 -12.48
C ALA A 66 10.68 -1.52 -12.59
N HIS A 67 10.11 -0.89 -11.56
CA HIS A 67 9.98 0.56 -11.53
C HIS A 67 11.34 1.26 -11.65
N LEU A 68 12.36 0.76 -10.95
CA LEU A 68 13.70 1.31 -11.08
C LEU A 68 14.35 0.98 -12.42
N GLN A 69 14.11 -0.23 -12.96
CA GLN A 69 14.60 -0.60 -14.28
C GLN A 69 14.12 0.38 -15.36
N GLU A 70 12.90 0.91 -15.21
CA GLU A 70 12.27 1.79 -16.19
C GLU A 70 12.55 3.28 -15.92
N ASN A 71 12.80 3.67 -14.67
CA ASN A 71 12.79 5.07 -14.25
C ASN A 71 14.08 5.54 -13.57
N PHE A 72 15.08 4.67 -13.38
CA PHE A 72 16.33 5.12 -12.77
C PHE A 72 17.05 6.11 -13.69
N TYR A 73 17.56 7.20 -13.14
CA TYR A 73 18.10 8.31 -13.90
C TYR A 73 19.41 8.00 -14.64
N ASP A 74 20.16 6.98 -14.19
CA ASP A 74 21.37 6.50 -14.86
C ASP A 74 21.10 5.14 -15.52
N GLU A 75 21.06 5.11 -16.85
CA GLU A 75 20.83 3.90 -17.65
C GLU A 75 21.84 2.77 -17.36
N LYS A 76 23.00 3.10 -16.82
CA LYS A 76 24.03 2.14 -16.45
C LYS A 76 23.98 1.72 -14.98
N PHE A 77 23.01 2.20 -14.21
CA PHE A 77 22.85 1.87 -12.80
C PHE A 77 24.12 2.05 -11.97
N HIS A 78 24.88 3.12 -12.22
CA HIS A 78 26.22 3.37 -11.64
C HIS A 78 27.21 2.23 -11.87
N GLY A 79 27.06 1.49 -12.96
CA GLY A 79 27.88 0.33 -13.30
C GLY A 79 27.45 -0.98 -12.64
N ILE A 80 26.30 -1.00 -11.98
CA ILE A 80 25.74 -2.20 -11.37
C ILE A 80 25.00 -3.03 -12.42
N ASP A 81 25.24 -4.34 -12.44
CA ASP A 81 24.38 -5.28 -13.17
C ASP A 81 23.05 -5.44 -12.45
N TRP A 82 22.10 -4.58 -12.82
CA TRP A 82 20.78 -4.50 -12.17
C TRP A 82 19.97 -5.79 -12.32
N LEU A 83 20.16 -6.54 -13.42
CA LEU A 83 19.53 -7.85 -13.60
C LEU A 83 20.15 -8.92 -12.70
N ALA A 84 21.46 -8.93 -12.54
CA ALA A 84 22.13 -9.83 -11.60
C ALA A 84 21.75 -9.49 -10.14
N THR A 85 21.61 -8.21 -9.81
CA THR A 85 21.13 -7.74 -8.52
C THR A 85 19.72 -8.29 -8.25
N ARG A 86 18.79 -8.18 -9.21
CA ARG A 86 17.47 -8.81 -9.08
C ARG A 86 17.57 -10.28 -8.71
N LYS A 87 18.30 -11.07 -9.47
CA LYS A 87 18.42 -12.52 -9.26
C LYS A 87 18.93 -12.86 -7.86
N ARG A 88 19.91 -12.09 -7.37
CA ARG A 88 20.47 -12.27 -6.04
C ARG A 88 19.44 -12.02 -4.94
N TYR A 89 18.70 -10.91 -5.01
CA TYR A 89 17.70 -10.55 -4.00
C TYR A 89 16.39 -11.34 -4.13
N GLU A 90 15.95 -11.69 -5.35
CA GLU A 90 14.75 -12.49 -5.59
C GLU A 90 14.83 -13.87 -4.89
N ALA A 91 16.02 -14.42 -4.72
CA ALA A 91 16.21 -15.68 -3.99
C ALA A 91 15.78 -15.60 -2.51
N PHE A 92 15.80 -14.41 -1.91
CA PHE A 92 15.39 -14.21 -0.52
C PHE A 92 13.90 -13.93 -0.36
N VAL A 93 13.18 -13.61 -1.43
CA VAL A 93 11.74 -13.24 -1.35
C VAL A 93 10.89 -14.35 -0.75
N SER A 94 11.25 -15.62 -1.00
CA SER A 94 10.55 -16.76 -0.41
C SER A 94 10.68 -16.86 1.12
N HIS A 95 11.63 -16.14 1.71
CA HIS A 95 11.88 -16.09 3.15
C HIS A 95 11.28 -14.84 3.81
N VAL A 96 10.69 -13.95 3.02
CA VAL A 96 9.99 -12.76 3.52
C VAL A 96 8.66 -13.17 4.14
N ASN A 97 8.53 -13.03 5.44
CA ASN A 97 7.34 -13.41 6.19
C ASN A 97 6.53 -12.19 6.64
N THR A 98 7.18 -11.07 6.80
CA THR A 98 6.57 -9.82 7.26
C THR A 98 6.87 -8.68 6.29
N ARG A 99 6.07 -7.62 6.37
CA ARG A 99 6.33 -6.39 5.61
C ARG A 99 7.63 -5.71 6.06
N GLY A 100 8.01 -5.89 7.33
CA GLY A 100 9.30 -5.46 7.84
C GLY A 100 10.47 -6.13 7.14
N ASP A 101 10.39 -7.46 6.93
CA ASP A 101 11.41 -8.21 6.18
C ASP A 101 11.50 -7.71 4.74
N LEU A 102 10.34 -7.44 4.10
CA LEU A 102 10.31 -6.89 2.75
C LEU A 102 10.99 -5.52 2.68
N ARG A 103 10.70 -4.64 3.64
CA ARG A 103 11.35 -3.32 3.71
C ARG A 103 12.87 -3.44 3.83
N THR A 104 13.34 -4.35 4.67
CA THR A 104 14.77 -4.61 4.83
C THR A 104 15.39 -5.13 3.53
N LEU A 105 14.79 -6.15 2.92
CA LEU A 105 15.26 -6.73 1.67
C LEU A 105 15.34 -5.68 0.54
N LEU A 106 14.31 -4.86 0.40
CA LEU A 106 14.29 -3.81 -0.61
C LEU A 106 15.25 -2.68 -0.28
N ALA A 107 15.40 -2.29 0.98
CA ALA A 107 16.39 -1.28 1.37
C ALA A 107 17.82 -1.73 1.04
N ASP A 108 18.15 -2.99 1.29
CA ASP A 108 19.44 -3.55 0.95
C ASP A 108 19.67 -3.57 -0.57
N MET A 109 18.67 -4.00 -1.34
CA MET A 109 18.74 -3.99 -2.81
C MET A 109 18.93 -2.58 -3.36
N LEU A 110 18.20 -1.59 -2.83
CA LEU A 110 18.32 -0.19 -3.23
C LEU A 110 19.67 0.40 -2.83
N GLY A 111 20.22 -0.02 -1.71
CA GLY A 111 21.52 0.41 -1.21
C GLY A 111 22.66 0.08 -2.19
N GLU A 112 22.54 -0.98 -2.99
CA GLU A 112 23.53 -1.33 -4.02
C GLU A 112 23.72 -0.22 -5.07
N LEU A 113 22.67 0.55 -5.34
CA LEU A 113 22.72 1.63 -6.32
C LEU A 113 23.55 2.83 -5.86
N ASN A 114 23.94 2.86 -4.59
CA ASN A 114 24.73 3.95 -3.99
C ASN A 114 24.20 5.35 -4.40
N SER A 115 22.90 5.51 -4.35
CA SER A 115 22.22 6.75 -4.72
C SER A 115 21.53 7.36 -3.50
N SER A 116 21.69 8.66 -3.32
CA SER A 116 21.01 9.38 -2.24
C SER A 116 19.50 9.45 -2.49
N HIS A 117 18.72 9.53 -1.41
CA HIS A 117 17.27 9.67 -1.44
C HIS A 117 16.50 8.49 -2.05
N LEU A 118 17.11 7.32 -2.20
CA LEU A 118 16.40 6.09 -2.50
C LEU A 118 15.90 5.45 -1.20
N GLY A 119 14.63 5.07 -1.20
CA GLY A 119 14.01 4.40 -0.07
C GLY A 119 12.73 3.70 -0.48
N PHE A 120 12.38 2.67 0.27
CA PHE A 120 11.11 1.96 0.12
C PHE A 120 10.30 2.09 1.40
N ASN A 121 9.10 2.64 1.28
CA ASN A 121 8.13 2.72 2.36
C ASN A 121 6.89 1.91 2.01
N SER A 122 6.41 1.14 2.93
CA SER A 122 5.20 0.34 2.77
C SER A 122 4.56 0.13 4.14
N PHE A 123 3.24 0.24 4.18
CA PHE A 123 2.43 0.02 5.37
C PHE A 123 1.27 -0.89 5.00
N GLY A 124 0.86 -1.74 5.94
CA GLY A 124 -0.27 -2.61 5.74
C GLY A 124 -1.02 -2.86 7.05
N ASP A 125 -2.32 -3.11 6.93
CA ASP A 125 -3.19 -3.37 8.08
C ASP A 125 -2.74 -4.60 8.89
N GLU A 126 -2.05 -5.54 8.24
CA GLU A 126 -1.49 -6.73 8.89
C GLU A 126 -0.44 -6.40 9.96
N GLU A 127 0.21 -5.24 9.87
CA GLU A 127 1.19 -4.80 10.88
C GLU A 127 0.51 -4.33 12.17
N ASN A 128 -0.78 -3.97 12.09
CA ASN A 128 -1.58 -3.56 13.24
C ASN A 128 -2.22 -4.74 13.98
N VAL A 129 -2.13 -5.94 13.43
CA VAL A 129 -2.58 -7.16 14.10
C VAL A 129 -1.55 -7.47 15.19
N GLN A 130 -1.85 -7.09 16.41
CA GLN A 130 -1.15 -7.64 17.57
C GLN A 130 -1.46 -9.13 17.62
N LEU A 131 -0.59 -9.92 17.02
CA LEU A 131 -0.53 -11.34 17.32
C LEU A 131 -0.12 -11.40 18.79
N SER A 132 -1.11 -11.50 19.67
CA SER A 132 -0.90 -11.84 21.07
C SER A 132 -0.48 -13.30 21.16
N ASN A 133 0.60 -13.66 20.47
CA ASN A 133 1.31 -14.87 20.76
C ASN A 133 1.87 -14.65 22.15
N ARG A 134 1.21 -15.24 23.12
CA ARG A 134 1.79 -15.48 24.43
C ARG A 134 2.94 -16.49 24.24
N THR A 135 4.01 -16.05 23.62
CA THR A 135 5.29 -16.70 23.79
C THR A 135 5.68 -16.40 25.24
N MET A 136 5.67 -17.42 26.07
CA MET A 136 6.38 -17.33 27.35
C MET A 136 7.82 -17.01 26.99
N GLU A 137 8.30 -15.84 27.37
CA GLU A 137 9.73 -15.59 27.46
C GLU A 137 10.25 -16.56 28.50
N THR A 138 10.95 -17.57 28.06
CA THR A 138 11.60 -18.58 28.91
C THR A 138 12.88 -18.03 29.50
N GLY A 139 12.99 -16.77 29.80
CA GLY A 139 14.05 -16.12 30.60
C GLY A 139 15.43 -16.83 30.62
N ILE A 140 15.90 -17.32 29.45
CA ILE A 140 17.24 -17.87 29.25
C ILE A 140 18.08 -16.83 28.51
#